data_06d19acc7d6e238fb39b92b12e5b5b03
#
_entry.id   06d19acc7d6e238fb39b92b12e5b5b03
#
_cell.length_a   1.000
_cell.length_b   1.000
_cell.length_c   1.000
_cell.angle_alpha   90.00
_cell.angle_beta   90.00
_cell.angle_gamma   90.00
#
_symmetry.space_group_name_H-M   'P 1'
#
loop_
_entity.id
_entity.type
_entity.pdbx_description
1 polymer ?
#
loop_
_entity_poly.entity_id
_entity_poly.type
_entity_poly.pdbx_seq_one_letter_code
_entity_poly.pdbx_strand_id
1 'polypeptide(L)' 'MADDELGATADLATLGYADAMDELETILADLERDDVDIDRLAERAARAAALIELCRSRIESARLDVTRLVSDLDP' A
#
# COMPACT_ATOMS: atom_id res chain seq x y z
N MET A 1 -2.27 23.28 2.54
CA MET A 1 -3.50 23.11 3.28
C MET A 1 -3.51 21.78 4.00
N ALA A 2 -4.09 21.78 5.19
CA ALA A 2 -4.19 20.54 5.97
C ALA A 2 -4.96 19.45 5.24
N ASP A 3 -5.82 19.83 4.33
CA ASP A 3 -6.63 18.88 3.57
C ASP A 3 -5.80 17.93 2.72
N ASP A 4 -4.67 18.40 2.19
CA ASP A 4 -3.83 17.56 1.35
C ASP A 4 -3.18 16.44 2.14
N GLU A 5 -2.70 16.74 3.33
CA GLU A 5 -2.10 15.73 4.18
C GLU A 5 -3.14 14.74 4.69
N LEU A 6 -4.26 15.25 5.13
CA LEU A 6 -5.36 14.42 5.59
C LEU A 6 -5.89 13.56 4.45
N GLY A 7 -5.96 14.14 3.25
CA GLY A 7 -6.40 13.41 2.07
C GLY A 7 -5.49 12.25 1.73
N ALA A 8 -4.18 12.48 1.81
CA ALA A 8 -3.20 11.44 1.50
C ALA A 8 -3.29 10.28 2.50
N THR A 9 -3.46 10.60 3.79
CA THR A 9 -3.60 9.59 4.83
C THR A 9 -4.91 8.81 4.67
N ALA A 10 -5.99 9.55 4.40
CA ALA A 10 -7.30 8.92 4.19
C ALA A 10 -7.28 8.03 2.95
N ASP A 11 -6.59 8.47 1.89
CA ASP A 11 -6.44 7.69 0.66
C ASP A 11 -5.78 6.35 0.94
N LEU A 12 -4.66 6.37 1.67
CA LEU A 12 -3.97 5.14 2.05
C LEU A 12 -4.85 4.24 2.90
N ALA A 13 -5.56 4.81 3.86
CA ALA A 13 -6.40 4.04 4.77
C ALA A 13 -7.58 3.37 4.05
N THR A 14 -8.07 3.99 2.98
CA THR A 14 -9.22 3.47 2.24
C THR A 14 -8.83 2.63 1.03
N LEU A 15 -7.55 2.59 0.68
CA LEU A 15 -7.09 1.84 -0.49
C LEU A 15 -7.22 0.34 -0.26
N GLY A 16 -7.83 -0.36 -1.22
CA GLY A 16 -7.87 -1.81 -1.21
C GLY A 16 -6.55 -2.40 -1.68
N TYR A 17 -6.37 -3.69 -1.46
CA TYR A 17 -5.14 -4.38 -1.83
C TYR A 17 -4.85 -4.25 -3.34
N ALA A 18 -5.85 -4.49 -4.18
CA ALA A 18 -5.67 -4.45 -5.64
C ALA A 18 -5.25 -3.06 -6.10
N ASP A 19 -5.90 -2.02 -5.58
CA ASP A 19 -5.58 -0.64 -5.93
C ASP A 19 -4.18 -0.27 -5.46
N ALA A 20 -3.81 -0.72 -4.26
CA ALA A 20 -2.47 -0.47 -3.73
C ALA A 20 -1.41 -1.15 -4.61
N MET A 21 -1.67 -2.36 -5.05
CA MET A 21 -0.74 -3.08 -5.93
C MET A 21 -0.61 -2.40 -7.29
N ASP A 22 -1.72 -1.91 -7.85
CA ASP A 22 -1.68 -1.19 -9.12
C ASP A 22 -0.82 0.07 -9.01
N GLU A 23 -1.01 0.83 -7.94
CA GLU A 23 -0.21 2.03 -7.73
C GLU A 23 1.26 1.70 -7.53
N LEU A 24 1.54 0.64 -6.77
CA LEU A 24 2.91 0.19 -6.54
C LEU A 24 3.59 -0.18 -7.86
N GLU A 25 2.90 -0.90 -8.74
CA GLU A 25 3.44 -1.25 -10.04
C GLU A 25 3.77 -0.01 -10.87
N THR A 26 2.90 1.00 -10.82
CA THR A 26 3.14 2.26 -11.52
C THR A 26 4.39 2.95 -10.98
N ILE A 27 4.55 2.97 -9.66
CA ILE A 27 5.72 3.58 -9.04
C ILE A 27 6.99 2.83 -9.43
N LEU A 28 6.95 1.51 -9.41
CA LEU A 28 8.11 0.71 -9.80
C LEU A 28 8.51 0.97 -11.25
N ALA A 29 7.53 1.11 -12.13
CA ALA A 29 7.81 1.44 -13.53
C ALA A 29 8.47 2.81 -13.65
N ASP A 30 8.00 3.79 -12.86
CA ASP A 30 8.62 5.12 -12.83
C ASP A 30 10.06 5.07 -12.34
N LEU A 31 10.32 4.25 -11.33
CA LEU A 31 11.66 4.14 -10.75
C LEU A 31 12.66 3.48 -11.70
N GLU A 32 12.18 2.71 -12.65
CA GLU A 32 13.03 2.06 -13.64
C GLU A 32 13.45 3.01 -14.78
N ARG A 33 12.84 4.17 -14.87
CA ARG A 33 13.17 5.14 -15.92
C ARG A 33 14.48 5.83 -15.58
N ASP A 34 15.28 6.07 -16.64
CA ASP A 34 16.60 6.66 -16.47
C ASP A 34 16.58 8.16 -16.24
N ASP A 35 15.48 8.82 -16.58
CA ASP A 35 15.39 10.28 -16.58
C ASP A 35 14.66 10.83 -15.36
N VAL A 36 14.56 10.07 -14.29
CA VAL A 36 13.81 10.47 -13.09
C VAL A 36 14.69 11.35 -12.20
N ASP A 37 14.12 12.45 -11.74
CA ASP A 37 14.74 13.35 -10.79
C ASP A 37 14.92 12.65 -9.43
N ILE A 38 16.07 12.87 -8.80
CA ILE A 38 16.39 12.23 -7.51
C ILE A 38 15.38 12.58 -6.43
N ASP A 39 14.96 13.86 -6.38
CA ASP A 39 13.96 14.27 -5.39
C ASP A 39 12.64 13.54 -5.61
N ARG A 40 12.27 13.37 -6.85
CA ARG A 40 11.05 12.67 -7.20
C ARG A 40 11.17 11.18 -6.88
N LEU A 41 12.35 10.62 -7.09
CA LEU A 41 12.63 9.23 -6.73
C LEU A 41 12.43 8.99 -5.24
N ALA A 42 12.90 9.92 -4.41
CA ALA A 42 12.77 9.81 -2.97
C ALA A 42 11.30 9.81 -2.55
N GLU A 43 10.50 10.71 -3.14
CA GLU A 43 9.07 10.77 -2.86
C GLU A 43 8.36 9.48 -3.29
N ARG A 44 8.70 8.99 -4.47
CA ARG A 44 8.10 7.76 -5.00
C ARG A 44 8.49 6.56 -4.15
N ALA A 45 9.74 6.49 -3.72
CA ALA A 45 10.20 5.40 -2.87
C ALA A 45 9.48 5.41 -1.53
N ALA A 46 9.25 6.58 -0.95
CA ALA A 46 8.52 6.71 0.31
C ALA A 46 7.06 6.24 0.14
N ARG A 47 6.42 6.63 -0.96
CA ARG A 47 5.06 6.19 -1.25
C ARG A 47 5.01 4.68 -1.46
N ALA A 48 5.98 4.12 -2.17
CA ALA A 48 6.05 2.69 -2.39
C ALA A 48 6.19 1.93 -1.07
N ALA A 49 7.02 2.42 -0.15
CA ALA A 49 7.18 1.81 1.16
C ALA A 49 5.87 1.80 1.93
N ALA A 50 5.12 2.90 1.88
CA ALA A 50 3.82 2.99 2.54
C ALA A 50 2.81 2.01 1.93
N LEU A 51 2.82 1.87 0.61
CA LEU A 51 1.93 0.93 -0.08
C LEU A 51 2.27 -0.52 0.26
N ILE A 52 3.56 -0.83 0.34
CA ILE A 52 4.00 -2.18 0.73
C ILE A 52 3.50 -2.50 2.14
N GLU A 53 3.64 -1.56 3.05
CA GLU A 53 3.18 -1.74 4.42
C GLU A 53 1.66 -1.95 4.47
N LEU A 54 0.92 -1.20 3.67
CA LEU A 54 -0.53 -1.36 3.57
C LEU A 54 -0.88 -2.76 3.07
N CYS A 55 -0.21 -3.22 2.02
CA CYS A 55 -0.46 -4.55 1.46
C CYS A 55 -0.16 -5.64 2.48
N ARG A 56 0.95 -5.52 3.20
CA ARG A 56 1.31 -6.48 4.24
C ARG A 56 0.26 -6.51 5.34
N SER A 57 -0.23 -5.35 5.74
CA SER A 57 -1.26 -5.24 6.76
C SER A 57 -2.56 -5.90 6.32
N ARG A 58 -2.94 -5.72 5.07
CA ARG A 58 -4.15 -6.33 4.52
C ARG A 58 -4.03 -7.85 4.47
N ILE A 59 -2.87 -8.35 4.05
CA ILE A 59 -2.63 -9.78 4.01
C ILE A 59 -2.68 -10.38 5.42
N GLU A 60 -2.07 -9.71 6.39
CA GLU A 60 -2.06 -10.18 7.76
C GLU A 60 -3.48 -10.24 8.34
N SER A 61 -4.27 -9.20 8.08
CA SER A 61 -5.67 -9.19 8.53
C SER A 61 -6.46 -10.34 7.91
N ALA A 62 -6.26 -10.60 6.62
CA ALA A 62 -6.94 -11.68 5.93
C ALA A 62 -6.54 -13.05 6.52
N ARG A 63 -5.26 -13.22 6.82
CA ARG A 63 -4.78 -14.46 7.44
C ARG A 63 -5.43 -14.69 8.79
N LEU A 64 -5.51 -13.64 9.59
CA LEU A 64 -6.14 -13.75 10.91
C LEU A 64 -7.62 -14.11 10.80
N ASP A 65 -8.32 -13.51 9.84
CA ASP A 65 -9.72 -13.79 9.60
C ASP A 65 -9.92 -15.26 9.19
N VAL A 66 -9.08 -15.75 8.30
CA VAL A 66 -9.16 -17.15 7.87
C VAL A 66 -8.87 -18.10 9.03
N THR A 67 -7.85 -17.80 9.82
CA THR A 67 -7.51 -18.61 10.99
C THR A 67 -8.67 -18.67 11.96
N ARG A 68 -9.33 -17.55 12.18
CA ARG A 68 -10.48 -17.48 13.08
C ARG A 68 -11.65 -18.31 12.56
N LEU A 69 -11.92 -18.24 11.26
CA LEU A 69 -12.97 -19.03 10.63
C LEU A 69 -12.69 -20.53 10.78
N VAL A 70 -11.45 -20.93 10.54
CA VAL A 70 -11.07 -22.33 10.67
C VAL A 70 -11.22 -22.81 12.11
N SER A 71 -10.82 -21.98 13.09
CA SER A 71 -10.97 -22.30 14.50
C SER A 71 -12.44 -22.48 14.88
N ASP A 72 -13.32 -21.64 14.34
CA ASP A 72 -14.75 -21.72 14.61
C ASP A 72 -15.38 -23.00 14.04
N LEU A 73 -14.83 -23.46 12.91
CA LEU A 73 -15.34 -24.68 12.27
C LEU A 73 -14.83 -25.96 12.93
N ASP A 74 -13.72 -25.87 13.63
CA ASP A 74 -13.12 -27.03 14.28
C ASP A 74 -13.65 -27.15 15.71
N PRO A 75 -14.44 -28.16 16.04
CA PRO A 75 -15.05 -28.33 17.37
C PRO A 75 -14.05 -28.66 18.48
#